data_9b6dc19d01bcc808af376e7e5216445e
#
_entry.id   9b6dc19d01bcc808af376e7e5216445e
#
_cell.length_a   1.000
_cell.length_b   1.000
_cell.length_c   1.000
_cell.angle_alpha   90.00
_cell.angle_beta   90.00
_cell.angle_gamma   90.00
#
_symmetry.space_group_name_H-M   'P 1'
#
loop_
_entity.id
_entity.type
_entity.pdbx_description
1 polymer ?
#
loop_
_entity_poly.entity_id
_entity_poly.type
_entity_poly.pdbx_seq_one_letter_code
_entity_poly.pdbx_strand_id
1 'polypeptide(L)'
;MVLEKRADGTGKPQIRVGLRDVGLRDGRIVPLSVPEHVPPGTLNINDVIFVNVIEGKKQADGRAELRIRPKVQGAALVLENKTGRILAMAGGFSYPLSQLNRTTQALRQPGSSIKPLIYLAALHRGLQPNTLILDQPVTLPPIPGVSTHHWTPKNYDSSSWGSITLRRALENSKNLVTARLLDGGIDKDPTKSLQETCDLALEARIYRECMKNYPFVLGAQAVRMIDLAAFYAAIANEGQRVTPYSIDSIDQNGRSVYRRQTGAPVMMAGGDRAAFYQLRTILEGVVARGTATSMKHLTHFVGGKTGTTDSENDA
;
A
#
# COMPACT_ATOMS: atom_id res chain seq x y z
N MET A 1 -8.88 -34.74 6.61
CA MET A 1 -8.01 -35.31 7.66
C MET A 1 -6.80 -35.95 7.00
N VAL A 2 -5.60 -35.71 7.48
CA VAL A 2 -4.37 -36.39 7.02
C VAL A 2 -4.40 -37.84 7.48
N LEU A 3 -4.36 -38.77 6.51
CA LEU A 3 -4.45 -40.20 6.79
C LEU A 3 -3.11 -40.91 6.70
N GLU A 4 -2.30 -40.53 5.73
CA GLU A 4 -1.01 -41.17 5.47
C GLU A 4 0.06 -40.13 5.17
N LYS A 5 1.29 -40.43 5.61
CA LYS A 5 2.49 -39.66 5.29
C LYS A 5 3.62 -40.63 5.03
N ARG A 6 4.08 -40.71 3.78
CA ARG A 6 5.17 -41.62 3.34
C ARG A 6 6.23 -40.77 2.65
N ALA A 7 7.49 -41.13 2.74
CA ALA A 7 8.52 -40.54 1.88
C ALA A 7 8.49 -41.28 0.53
N ASP A 8 8.55 -40.54 -0.57
CA ASP A 8 8.79 -41.16 -1.88
C ASP A 8 10.27 -41.56 -2.04
N GLY A 9 10.60 -42.23 -3.13
CA GLY A 9 11.98 -42.66 -3.42
C GLY A 9 13.01 -41.48 -3.55
N THR A 10 12.54 -40.22 -3.57
CA THR A 10 13.35 -39.00 -3.62
C THR A 10 13.41 -38.30 -2.28
N GLY A 11 12.79 -38.82 -1.22
CA GLY A 11 12.70 -38.23 0.10
C GLY A 11 11.61 -37.17 0.27
N LYS A 12 10.80 -36.90 -0.78
CA LYS A 12 9.67 -35.96 -0.66
C LYS A 12 8.48 -36.62 0.03
N PRO A 13 7.80 -35.92 0.96
CA PRO A 13 6.64 -36.48 1.63
C PRO A 13 5.46 -36.60 0.68
N GLN A 14 4.96 -37.81 0.49
CA GLN A 14 3.66 -38.09 -0.11
C GLN A 14 2.61 -38.14 1.02
N ILE A 15 1.64 -37.25 0.96
CA ILE A 15 0.58 -37.16 1.96
C ILE A 15 -0.74 -37.47 1.30
N ARG A 16 -1.57 -38.32 1.96
CA ARG A 16 -2.93 -38.61 1.52
C ARG A 16 -3.92 -38.08 2.57
N VAL A 17 -5.00 -37.50 2.08
CA VAL A 17 -6.05 -36.92 2.91
C VAL A 17 -7.40 -37.57 2.61
N GLY A 18 -8.14 -37.86 3.67
CA GLY A 18 -9.55 -38.22 3.57
C GLY A 18 -10.37 -36.94 3.53
N LEU A 19 -11.23 -36.82 2.52
CA LEU A 19 -12.14 -35.70 2.36
C LEU A 19 -13.44 -35.96 3.09
N ARG A 20 -13.97 -34.94 3.77
CA ARG A 20 -15.34 -34.91 4.24
C ARG A 20 -16.09 -33.86 3.43
N ASP A 21 -16.91 -34.32 2.50
CA ASP A 21 -17.81 -33.46 1.76
C ASP A 21 -19.17 -33.41 2.44
N VAL A 22 -19.77 -32.20 2.48
CA VAL A 22 -21.13 -32.03 2.98
C VAL A 22 -22.07 -32.67 1.94
N GLY A 23 -22.55 -33.85 2.23
CA GLY A 23 -23.49 -34.61 1.34
C GLY A 23 -22.97 -35.90 0.75
N LEU A 24 -21.67 -36.23 0.84
CA LEU A 24 -21.15 -37.53 0.43
C LEU A 24 -21.10 -38.48 1.63
N ARG A 25 -21.72 -39.68 1.45
CA ARG A 25 -21.73 -40.73 2.48
C ARG A 25 -20.36 -41.41 2.63
N ASP A 26 -19.58 -41.49 1.56
CA ASP A 26 -18.26 -42.15 1.53
C ASP A 26 -17.18 -41.12 1.30
N GLY A 27 -16.24 -40.98 2.26
CA GLY A 27 -15.09 -40.09 2.16
C GLY A 27 -14.12 -40.56 1.07
N ARG A 28 -13.74 -39.68 0.16
CA ARG A 28 -12.68 -39.94 -0.81
C ARG A 28 -11.31 -39.75 -0.18
N ILE A 29 -10.35 -40.60 -0.60
CA ILE A 29 -8.94 -40.46 -0.23
C ILE A 29 -8.19 -39.97 -1.46
N VAL A 30 -7.57 -38.79 -1.36
CA VAL A 30 -6.85 -38.17 -2.47
C VAL A 30 -5.44 -37.75 -2.06
N PRO A 31 -4.47 -37.65 -2.99
CA PRO A 31 -3.16 -37.10 -2.69
C PRO A 31 -3.27 -35.61 -2.34
N LEU A 32 -2.46 -35.19 -1.37
CA LEU A 32 -2.34 -33.77 -0.96
C LEU A 32 -1.11 -33.12 -1.60
N SER A 33 -1.33 -32.07 -2.34
CA SER A 33 -0.27 -31.16 -2.77
C SER A 33 -0.02 -30.11 -1.68
N VAL A 34 1.22 -30.04 -1.21
CA VAL A 34 1.66 -29.08 -0.18
C VAL A 34 2.57 -28.06 -0.86
N PRO A 35 2.32 -26.75 -0.71
CA PRO A 35 3.18 -25.71 -1.27
C PRO A 35 4.63 -25.80 -0.74
N GLU A 36 5.62 -25.47 -1.56
CA GLU A 36 7.05 -25.62 -1.24
C GLU A 36 7.48 -24.80 -0.01
N HIS A 37 6.83 -23.68 0.26
CA HIS A 37 7.11 -22.85 1.44
C HIS A 37 6.59 -23.41 2.76
N VAL A 38 5.87 -24.53 2.75
CA VAL A 38 5.39 -25.21 3.95
C VAL A 38 6.45 -26.24 4.39
N PRO A 39 7.06 -26.10 5.59
CA PRO A 39 8.11 -27.01 6.03
C PRO A 39 7.65 -28.46 6.07
N PRO A 40 8.51 -29.40 5.64
CA PRO A 40 8.25 -30.84 5.77
C PRO A 40 8.04 -31.20 7.24
N GLY A 41 7.07 -31.58 7.78
CA GLY A 41 6.86 -31.85 9.22
C GLY A 41 5.75 -31.00 9.84
N THR A 42 5.29 -29.98 9.15
CA THR A 42 4.17 -29.13 9.62
C THR A 42 2.86 -29.92 9.78
N LEU A 43 2.63 -30.93 8.96
CA LEU A 43 1.42 -31.76 9.01
C LEU A 43 1.70 -33.11 9.64
N ASN A 44 0.83 -33.51 10.57
CA ASN A 44 0.87 -34.81 11.24
C ASN A 44 -0.33 -35.66 10.82
N ILE A 45 -0.20 -36.98 10.98
CA ILE A 45 -1.32 -37.89 10.82
C ILE A 45 -2.42 -37.50 11.80
N ASN A 46 -3.67 -37.55 11.37
CA ASN A 46 -4.87 -37.11 12.07
C ASN A 46 -5.10 -35.58 12.12
N ASP A 47 -4.21 -34.75 11.58
CA ASP A 47 -4.50 -33.33 11.46
C ASP A 47 -5.75 -33.09 10.58
N VAL A 48 -6.64 -32.23 11.05
CA VAL A 48 -7.79 -31.76 10.27
C VAL A 48 -7.41 -30.44 9.60
N ILE A 49 -7.35 -30.49 8.28
CA ILE A 49 -6.87 -29.36 7.46
C ILE A 49 -7.91 -28.95 6.44
N PHE A 50 -7.85 -27.69 6.01
CA PHE A 50 -8.62 -27.19 4.88
C PHE A 50 -7.88 -27.47 3.59
N VAL A 51 -8.61 -27.95 2.59
CA VAL A 51 -8.08 -28.23 1.26
C VAL A 51 -9.00 -27.70 0.17
N ASN A 52 -8.41 -27.34 -0.97
CA ASN A 52 -9.12 -27.14 -2.21
C ASN A 52 -9.06 -28.44 -3.00
N VAL A 53 -10.20 -28.95 -3.43
CA VAL A 53 -10.26 -30.19 -4.21
C VAL A 53 -10.23 -29.82 -5.68
N ILE A 54 -9.24 -30.35 -6.40
CA ILE A 54 -9.14 -30.23 -7.84
C ILE A 54 -9.63 -31.57 -8.42
N GLU A 55 -10.75 -31.52 -9.12
CA GLU A 55 -11.31 -32.69 -9.79
C GLU A 55 -10.46 -33.03 -11.01
N GLY A 56 -10.11 -34.31 -11.13
CA GLY A 56 -9.47 -34.85 -12.33
C GLY A 56 -10.50 -35.21 -13.41
N LYS A 57 -10.03 -35.54 -14.61
CA LYS A 57 -10.91 -36.02 -15.71
C LYS A 57 -11.65 -37.32 -15.35
N LYS A 58 -11.12 -38.11 -14.44
CA LYS A 58 -11.78 -39.25 -13.80
C LYS A 58 -11.84 -38.98 -12.30
N GLN A 59 -12.86 -39.50 -11.62
CA GLN A 59 -13.04 -39.30 -10.17
C GLN A 59 -11.86 -39.80 -9.32
N ALA A 60 -11.06 -40.74 -9.85
CA ALA A 60 -9.84 -41.27 -9.24
C ALA A 60 -8.62 -40.31 -9.38
N ASP A 61 -8.66 -39.37 -10.32
CA ASP A 61 -7.53 -38.46 -10.63
C ASP A 61 -7.57 -37.17 -9.83
N GLY A 62 -8.50 -37.01 -8.89
CA GLY A 62 -8.63 -35.82 -8.04
C GLY A 62 -7.44 -35.68 -7.09
N ARG A 63 -7.06 -34.44 -6.82
CA ARG A 63 -6.05 -34.08 -5.82
C ARG A 63 -6.57 -32.98 -4.89
N ALA A 64 -6.03 -32.96 -3.71
CA ALA A 64 -6.28 -31.85 -2.76
C ALA A 64 -5.05 -30.93 -2.71
N GLU A 65 -5.28 -29.64 -2.65
CA GLU A 65 -4.25 -28.64 -2.36
C GLU A 65 -4.46 -28.09 -0.96
N LEU A 66 -3.37 -28.05 -0.15
CA LEU A 66 -3.43 -27.50 1.19
C LEU A 66 -3.87 -26.02 1.15
N ARG A 67 -4.85 -25.69 1.98
CA ARG A 67 -5.30 -24.32 2.21
C ARG A 67 -4.93 -23.91 3.63
N ILE A 68 -3.96 -23.02 3.73
CA ILE A 68 -3.56 -22.41 5.00
C ILE A 68 -4.37 -21.13 5.18
N ARG A 69 -5.05 -21.00 6.32
CA ARG A 69 -5.66 -19.72 6.68
C ARG A 69 -4.56 -18.75 7.05
N PRO A 70 -4.37 -17.66 6.33
CA PRO A 70 -3.35 -16.69 6.69
C PRO A 70 -3.71 -16.01 8.01
N LYS A 71 -2.76 -15.91 8.92
CA LYS A 71 -2.87 -15.07 10.12
C LYS A 71 -2.77 -13.60 9.74
N VAL A 72 -1.91 -13.30 8.77
CA VAL A 72 -1.74 -11.97 8.20
C VAL A 72 -2.83 -11.72 7.17
N GLN A 73 -3.38 -10.50 7.19
CA GLN A 73 -4.40 -10.05 6.24
C GLN A 73 -3.80 -8.97 5.34
N GLY A 74 -4.22 -8.96 4.08
CA GLY A 74 -3.86 -7.94 3.11
C GLY A 74 -5.09 -7.27 2.52
N ALA A 75 -4.89 -6.17 1.82
CA ALA A 75 -5.90 -5.49 1.05
C ALA A 75 -5.33 -5.01 -0.29
N ALA A 76 -6.17 -4.92 -1.30
CA ALA A 76 -5.82 -4.38 -2.61
C ALA A 76 -6.95 -3.51 -3.14
N LEU A 77 -6.58 -2.44 -3.84
CA LEU A 77 -7.52 -1.50 -4.44
C LEU A 77 -6.99 -1.05 -5.80
N VAL A 78 -7.86 -1.06 -6.81
CA VAL A 78 -7.59 -0.53 -8.14
C VAL A 78 -8.60 0.56 -8.45
N LEU A 79 -8.11 1.77 -8.71
CA LEU A 79 -8.90 2.93 -9.10
C LEU A 79 -8.60 3.33 -10.54
N GLU A 80 -9.62 3.77 -11.24
CA GLU A 80 -9.44 4.50 -12.50
C GLU A 80 -9.01 5.94 -12.18
N ASN A 81 -7.83 6.35 -12.63
CA ASN A 81 -7.24 7.64 -12.24
C ASN A 81 -8.11 8.86 -12.63
N LYS A 82 -8.75 8.82 -13.79
CA LYS A 82 -9.54 9.97 -14.31
C LYS A 82 -10.88 10.17 -13.62
N THR A 83 -11.53 9.09 -13.22
CA THR A 83 -12.90 9.14 -12.72
C THR A 83 -13.02 8.85 -11.24
N GLY A 84 -12.06 8.11 -10.66
CA GLY A 84 -12.11 7.56 -9.31
C GLY A 84 -12.96 6.29 -9.21
N ARG A 85 -13.40 5.69 -10.34
CA ARG A 85 -14.15 4.44 -10.32
C ARG A 85 -13.31 3.31 -9.74
N ILE A 86 -13.85 2.59 -8.78
CA ILE A 86 -13.22 1.40 -8.20
C ILE A 86 -13.39 0.26 -9.21
N LEU A 87 -12.28 -0.18 -9.79
CA LEU A 87 -12.24 -1.28 -10.77
C LEU A 87 -12.12 -2.64 -10.09
N ALA A 88 -11.37 -2.69 -8.98
CA ALA A 88 -11.26 -3.89 -8.15
C ALA A 88 -10.95 -3.50 -6.71
N MET A 89 -11.45 -4.29 -5.76
CA MET A 89 -11.23 -4.08 -4.34
C MET A 89 -11.26 -5.42 -3.59
N ALA A 90 -10.23 -5.69 -2.80
CA ALA A 90 -10.19 -6.79 -1.87
C ALA A 90 -9.80 -6.25 -0.49
N GLY A 91 -10.72 -6.31 0.48
CA GLY A 91 -10.52 -5.77 1.83
C GLY A 91 -9.94 -6.76 2.83
N GLY A 92 -9.67 -8.01 2.42
CA GLY A 92 -9.13 -9.08 3.25
C GLY A 92 -9.23 -10.42 2.55
N PHE A 93 -8.74 -11.47 3.21
CA PHE A 93 -8.66 -12.81 2.64
C PHE A 93 -10.05 -13.45 2.43
N SER A 94 -10.97 -13.29 3.38
CA SER A 94 -12.29 -13.94 3.34
C SER A 94 -13.30 -13.18 4.18
N TYR A 95 -14.42 -12.79 3.58
CA TYR A 95 -15.51 -12.08 4.26
C TYR A 95 -16.11 -12.87 5.44
N PRO A 96 -16.38 -14.18 5.35
CA PRO A 96 -16.86 -14.96 6.48
C PRO A 96 -15.89 -15.01 7.67
N LEU A 97 -14.58 -14.84 7.44
CA LEU A 97 -13.57 -14.83 8.50
C LEU A 97 -13.39 -13.44 9.12
N SER A 98 -13.55 -12.38 8.33
CA SER A 98 -13.43 -11.01 8.78
C SER A 98 -14.20 -10.10 7.84
N GLN A 99 -15.23 -9.44 8.37
CA GLN A 99 -16.05 -8.49 7.61
C GLN A 99 -15.39 -7.10 7.49
N LEU A 100 -14.24 -6.89 8.15
CA LEU A 100 -13.50 -5.64 8.05
C LEU A 100 -12.92 -5.46 6.65
N ASN A 101 -13.41 -4.45 5.95
CA ASN A 101 -12.83 -4.02 4.68
C ASN A 101 -11.64 -3.09 4.95
N ARG A 102 -10.42 -3.60 4.79
CA ARG A 102 -9.20 -2.87 5.10
C ARG A 102 -8.88 -1.75 4.10
N THR A 103 -9.51 -1.72 2.94
CA THR A 103 -9.33 -0.62 1.99
C THR A 103 -10.09 0.63 2.40
N THR A 104 -11.28 0.47 3.01
CA THR A 104 -12.21 1.57 3.29
C THR A 104 -12.42 1.87 4.77
N GLN A 105 -12.16 0.90 5.65
CA GLN A 105 -12.48 1.00 7.08
C GLN A 105 -11.23 1.02 7.97
N ALA A 106 -10.18 0.25 7.64
CA ALA A 106 -8.99 0.21 8.47
C ALA A 106 -8.16 1.49 8.32
N LEU A 107 -7.68 1.98 9.46
CA LEU A 107 -6.70 3.04 9.54
C LEU A 107 -5.33 2.40 9.79
N ARG A 108 -4.38 2.60 8.88
CA ARG A 108 -3.02 2.07 8.95
C ARG A 108 -2.00 3.15 8.65
N GLN A 109 -0.84 3.07 9.31
CA GLN A 109 0.26 3.98 9.05
C GLN A 109 0.76 3.79 7.61
N PRO A 110 0.79 4.83 6.78
CA PRO A 110 1.27 4.72 5.40
C PRO A 110 2.78 4.58 5.32
N GLY A 111 3.51 4.88 6.39
CA GLY A 111 4.97 4.92 6.38
C GLY A 111 5.47 5.79 5.22
N SER A 112 6.54 5.39 4.57
CA SER A 112 7.16 6.15 3.46
C SER A 112 6.26 6.35 2.23
N SER A 113 5.10 5.68 2.12
CA SER A 113 4.19 5.93 1.02
C SER A 113 3.50 7.31 1.09
N ILE A 114 3.56 8.01 2.22
CA ILE A 114 3.08 9.40 2.34
C ILE A 114 4.07 10.44 1.79
N LYS A 115 5.35 10.11 1.62
CA LYS A 115 6.40 11.06 1.22
C LYS A 115 6.10 11.87 -0.04
N PRO A 116 5.43 11.35 -1.09
CA PRO A 116 5.03 12.17 -2.23
C PRO A 116 4.29 13.45 -1.86
N LEU A 117 3.57 13.48 -0.73
CA LEU A 117 2.86 14.65 -0.27
C LEU A 117 3.80 15.81 0.09
N ILE A 118 4.82 15.57 0.92
CA ILE A 118 5.79 16.62 1.29
C ILE A 118 6.69 17.01 0.12
N TYR A 119 7.01 16.06 -0.77
CA TYR A 119 7.75 16.36 -1.99
C TYR A 119 6.93 17.23 -2.95
N LEU A 120 5.60 17.02 -3.03
CA LEU A 120 4.71 17.89 -3.78
C LEU A 120 4.72 19.32 -3.21
N ALA A 121 4.63 19.47 -1.88
CA ALA A 121 4.72 20.78 -1.23
C ALA A 121 6.05 21.47 -1.56
N ALA A 122 7.17 20.76 -1.51
CA ALA A 122 8.48 21.31 -1.84
C ALA A 122 8.62 21.71 -3.32
N LEU A 123 8.10 20.90 -4.25
CA LEU A 123 8.06 21.23 -5.67
C LEU A 123 7.17 22.45 -5.95
N HIS A 124 6.02 22.54 -5.29
CA HIS A 124 5.11 23.68 -5.37
C HIS A 124 5.75 24.99 -4.84
N ARG A 125 6.68 24.87 -3.91
CA ARG A 125 7.51 25.99 -3.40
C ARG A 125 8.72 26.33 -4.29
N GLY A 126 8.85 25.67 -5.43
CA GLY A 126 9.85 26.00 -6.45
C GLY A 126 11.09 25.13 -6.43
N LEU A 127 11.20 24.12 -5.54
CA LEU A 127 12.26 23.14 -5.66
C LEU A 127 12.09 22.36 -6.98
N GLN A 128 13.22 21.90 -7.53
CA GLN A 128 13.23 21.15 -8.78
C GLN A 128 13.71 19.72 -8.52
N PRO A 129 13.36 18.75 -9.38
CA PRO A 129 13.84 17.38 -9.23
C PRO A 129 15.36 17.23 -9.13
N ASN A 130 16.12 18.16 -9.69
CA ASN A 130 17.58 18.21 -9.64
C ASN A 130 18.14 19.10 -8.50
N THR A 131 17.29 19.72 -7.69
CA THR A 131 17.75 20.47 -6.50
C THR A 131 18.55 19.55 -5.60
N LEU A 132 19.75 19.98 -5.22
CA LEU A 132 20.61 19.24 -4.30
C LEU A 132 20.17 19.48 -2.85
N ILE A 133 19.98 18.39 -2.12
CA ILE A 133 19.63 18.41 -0.70
C ILE A 133 20.57 17.44 0.04
N LEU A 134 20.92 17.81 1.25
CA LEU A 134 21.89 17.08 2.04
C LEU A 134 21.26 15.89 2.77
N ASP A 135 21.62 14.66 2.41
CA ASP A 135 21.25 13.41 3.12
C ASP A 135 22.24 13.19 4.27
N GLN A 136 22.09 13.97 5.33
CA GLN A 136 22.88 13.88 6.57
C GLN A 136 21.96 14.06 7.78
N PRO A 137 22.39 13.65 8.98
CA PRO A 137 21.62 13.82 10.20
C PRO A 137 21.08 15.24 10.35
N VAL A 138 19.85 15.34 10.77
CA VAL A 138 19.11 16.60 11.01
C VAL A 138 18.33 16.47 12.29
N THR A 139 18.28 17.54 13.07
CA THR A 139 17.51 17.60 14.31
C THR A 139 16.60 18.81 14.23
N LEU A 140 15.31 18.60 14.30
CA LEU A 140 14.32 19.68 14.31
C LEU A 140 13.98 20.08 15.75
N PRO A 141 13.72 21.38 16.00
CA PRO A 141 13.41 21.89 17.33
C PRO A 141 12.05 21.38 17.83
N PRO A 142 11.78 21.43 19.14
CA PRO A 142 10.46 21.14 19.68
C PRO A 142 9.38 22.04 19.06
N ILE A 143 8.17 21.51 18.92
CA ILE A 143 7.00 22.28 18.48
C ILE A 143 6.25 22.78 19.72
N PRO A 144 6.15 24.11 19.93
CA PRO A 144 5.45 24.67 21.07
C PRO A 144 4.02 24.15 21.21
N GLY A 145 3.67 23.68 22.41
CA GLY A 145 2.34 23.11 22.69
C GLY A 145 2.08 21.70 22.16
N VAL A 146 3.04 21.09 21.43
CA VAL A 146 2.90 19.74 20.85
C VAL A 146 4.00 18.81 21.36
N SER A 147 5.26 19.23 21.36
CA SER A 147 6.40 18.41 21.77
C SER A 147 7.43 19.23 22.54
N THR A 148 7.99 18.63 23.59
CA THR A 148 9.11 19.18 24.36
C THR A 148 10.46 18.66 23.90
N HIS A 149 10.49 17.67 23.01
CA HIS A 149 11.69 17.00 22.56
C HIS A 149 12.04 17.37 21.11
N HIS A 150 13.34 17.44 20.85
CA HIS A 150 13.85 17.52 19.49
C HIS A 150 13.53 16.24 18.72
N TRP A 151 13.30 16.38 17.41
CA TRP A 151 13.10 15.24 16.54
C TRP A 151 14.30 14.99 15.64
N THR A 152 14.88 13.80 15.75
CA THR A 152 16.07 13.38 15.00
C THR A 152 15.78 12.06 14.29
N PRO A 153 15.27 12.11 13.05
CA PRO A 153 15.00 10.89 12.27
C PRO A 153 16.30 10.22 11.81
N LYS A 154 16.16 8.96 11.37
CA LYS A 154 17.26 8.18 10.75
C LYS A 154 16.78 7.62 9.41
N ASN A 155 17.73 7.41 8.47
CA ASN A 155 17.44 6.59 7.30
C ASN A 155 17.27 5.12 7.74
N TYR A 156 16.46 4.36 6.99
CA TYR A 156 16.20 2.95 7.27
C TYR A 156 17.49 2.12 7.32
N ASP A 157 18.40 2.36 6.36
CA ASP A 157 19.71 1.71 6.25
C ASP A 157 20.80 2.34 7.14
N SER A 158 20.44 3.31 7.96
CA SER A 158 21.36 4.11 8.77
C SER A 158 22.50 4.80 7.98
N SER A 159 22.46 4.77 6.64
CA SER A 159 23.44 5.41 5.78
C SER A 159 23.10 6.88 5.52
N SER A 160 24.09 7.67 5.16
CA SER A 160 23.91 9.01 4.60
C SER A 160 24.73 9.16 3.32
N TRP A 161 24.12 9.75 2.29
CA TRP A 161 24.72 9.81 0.95
C TRP A 161 25.30 11.19 0.61
N GLY A 162 25.34 12.11 1.58
CA GLY A 162 25.79 13.47 1.34
C GLY A 162 24.83 14.26 0.45
N SER A 163 25.35 15.07 -0.42
CA SER A 163 24.53 15.91 -1.32
C SER A 163 23.95 15.08 -2.46
N ILE A 164 22.63 14.94 -2.50
CA ILE A 164 21.89 14.20 -3.55
C ILE A 164 20.74 15.02 -4.10
N THR A 165 20.28 14.70 -5.30
CA THR A 165 19.13 15.37 -5.89
C THR A 165 17.83 15.00 -5.18
N LEU A 166 16.87 15.94 -5.17
CA LEU A 166 15.52 15.70 -4.65
C LEU A 166 14.90 14.44 -5.27
N ARG A 167 15.07 14.25 -6.58
CA ARG A 167 14.65 13.03 -7.31
C ARG A 167 15.23 11.77 -6.67
N ARG A 168 16.57 11.71 -6.55
CA ARG A 168 17.25 10.53 -6.03
C ARG A 168 16.85 10.22 -4.58
N ALA A 169 16.59 11.26 -3.79
CA ALA A 169 16.14 11.12 -2.42
C ALA A 169 14.77 10.44 -2.31
N LEU A 170 13.77 10.82 -3.12
CA LEU A 170 12.46 10.19 -3.11
C LEU A 170 12.51 8.78 -3.72
N GLU A 171 13.27 8.59 -4.80
CA GLU A 171 13.45 7.28 -5.44
C GLU A 171 14.00 6.23 -4.47
N ASN A 172 14.89 6.64 -3.56
CA ASN A 172 15.49 5.77 -2.54
C ASN A 172 14.90 5.96 -1.15
N SER A 173 13.79 6.67 -1.05
CA SER A 173 13.02 6.80 0.19
C SER A 173 13.79 7.37 1.39
N LYS A 174 14.73 8.32 1.17
CA LYS A 174 15.60 8.86 2.23
C LYS A 174 14.80 9.68 3.24
N ASN A 175 14.85 9.29 4.52
CA ASN A 175 14.13 9.95 5.62
C ASN A 175 14.75 11.29 5.98
N LEU A 176 16.09 11.37 6.00
CA LEU A 176 16.81 12.59 6.38
C LEU A 176 16.51 13.73 5.41
N VAL A 177 16.49 13.45 4.10
CA VAL A 177 16.10 14.45 3.10
C VAL A 177 14.64 14.87 3.30
N THR A 178 13.73 13.92 3.55
CA THR A 178 12.32 14.25 3.82
C THR A 178 12.18 15.19 5.02
N ALA A 179 12.94 14.97 6.10
CA ALA A 179 12.95 15.86 7.25
C ALA A 179 13.54 17.26 6.92
N ARG A 180 14.59 17.31 6.08
CA ARG A 180 15.16 18.60 5.62
C ARG A 180 14.24 19.40 4.73
N LEU A 181 13.25 18.78 4.08
CA LEU A 181 12.23 19.54 3.36
C LEU A 181 11.41 20.42 4.33
N LEU A 182 11.24 19.99 5.59
CA LEU A 182 10.66 20.84 6.62
C LEU A 182 11.60 21.97 7.04
N ASP A 183 12.92 21.72 7.04
CA ASP A 183 13.96 22.63 7.52
C ASP A 183 14.62 23.36 6.34
N GLY A 184 13.93 24.31 5.76
CA GLY A 184 14.41 25.13 4.66
C GLY A 184 14.08 24.68 3.25
N GLY A 185 13.48 23.50 3.06
CA GLY A 185 13.04 23.03 1.73
C GLY A 185 11.69 23.62 1.30
N ILE A 186 10.76 23.81 2.22
CA ILE A 186 9.43 24.41 1.99
C ILE A 186 9.41 25.82 2.54
N ASP A 187 9.69 25.99 3.82
CA ASP A 187 9.86 27.27 4.51
C ASP A 187 11.09 27.18 5.43
N LYS A 188 11.64 28.33 5.85
CA LYS A 188 12.75 28.39 6.81
C LYS A 188 12.33 27.94 8.21
N ASP A 189 11.04 28.05 8.52
CA ASP A 189 10.45 27.59 9.78
C ASP A 189 9.85 26.18 9.58
N PRO A 190 10.41 25.17 10.27
CA PRO A 190 9.90 23.80 10.15
C PRO A 190 8.43 23.62 10.52
N THR A 191 7.90 24.48 11.42
CA THR A 191 6.50 24.41 11.83
C THR A 191 5.57 24.94 10.75
N LYS A 192 6.00 25.96 10.00
CA LYS A 192 5.27 26.46 8.82
C LYS A 192 5.30 25.43 7.70
N SER A 193 6.46 24.84 7.43
CA SER A 193 6.59 23.75 6.44
C SER A 193 5.67 22.57 6.77
N LEU A 194 5.57 22.20 8.04
CA LEU A 194 4.66 21.17 8.52
C LEU A 194 3.20 21.58 8.32
N GLN A 195 2.85 22.85 8.65
CA GLN A 195 1.49 23.35 8.44
C GLN A 195 1.09 23.31 6.97
N GLU A 196 1.95 23.74 6.05
CA GLU A 196 1.68 23.70 4.61
C GLU A 196 1.50 22.26 4.10
N THR A 197 2.33 21.32 4.59
CA THR A 197 2.17 19.92 4.27
C THR A 197 0.84 19.36 4.79
N CYS A 198 0.43 19.77 5.99
CA CYS A 198 -0.87 19.44 6.57
C CYS A 198 -2.03 20.00 5.74
N ASP A 199 -1.96 21.28 5.34
CA ASP A 199 -3.00 21.91 4.54
C ASP A 199 -3.18 21.19 3.20
N LEU A 200 -2.09 20.81 2.56
CA LEU A 200 -2.11 20.01 1.33
C LEU A 200 -2.71 18.61 1.56
N ALA A 201 -2.45 17.99 2.71
CA ALA A 201 -3.02 16.69 3.08
C ALA A 201 -4.54 16.75 3.28
N LEU A 202 -5.04 17.84 3.87
CA LEU A 202 -6.46 18.12 4.03
C LEU A 202 -7.13 18.44 2.69
N GLU A 203 -6.48 19.24 1.84
CA GLU A 203 -6.93 19.52 0.48
C GLU A 203 -7.03 18.24 -0.36
N ALA A 204 -6.04 17.37 -0.24
CA ALA A 204 -6.02 16.05 -0.88
C ALA A 204 -7.08 15.08 -0.32
N ARG A 205 -7.69 15.40 0.82
CA ARG A 205 -8.59 14.54 1.60
C ARG A 205 -7.96 13.21 2.04
N ILE A 206 -6.64 13.18 2.18
CA ILE A 206 -5.95 12.03 2.77
C ILE A 206 -6.36 11.90 4.24
N TYR A 207 -6.48 13.02 4.92
CA TYR A 207 -6.88 13.13 6.31
C TYR A 207 -8.06 14.09 6.49
N ARG A 208 -8.81 13.90 7.56
CA ARG A 208 -9.83 14.87 8.03
C ARG A 208 -9.24 15.90 8.98
N GLU A 209 -8.24 15.47 9.74
CA GLU A 209 -7.47 16.27 10.68
C GLU A 209 -5.99 15.89 10.53
N CYS A 210 -5.10 16.84 10.62
CA CYS A 210 -3.67 16.60 10.49
C CYS A 210 -2.99 16.69 11.86
N MET A 211 -2.20 15.66 12.19
CA MET A 211 -1.32 15.68 13.36
C MET A 211 -0.14 16.61 13.11
N LYS A 212 -0.10 17.74 13.83
CA LYS A 212 0.96 18.73 13.70
C LYS A 212 2.23 18.33 14.45
N ASN A 213 2.79 17.17 14.09
CA ASN A 213 4.09 16.67 14.58
C ASN A 213 4.98 16.25 13.42
N TYR A 214 6.30 16.34 13.58
CA TYR A 214 7.24 16.04 12.49
C TYR A 214 7.18 14.59 11.98
N PRO A 215 6.97 13.55 12.81
CA PRO A 215 6.83 12.18 12.32
C PRO A 215 5.70 11.98 11.30
N PHE A 216 4.74 12.92 11.22
CA PHE A 216 3.70 12.93 10.19
C PHE A 216 4.26 12.78 8.78
N VAL A 217 5.36 13.48 8.44
CA VAL A 217 5.93 13.44 7.09
C VAL A 217 6.61 12.12 6.72
N LEU A 218 6.83 11.26 7.71
CA LEU A 218 7.31 9.89 7.52
C LEU A 218 6.20 8.85 7.64
N GLY A 219 4.95 9.30 7.80
CA GLY A 219 3.77 8.42 7.78
C GLY A 219 3.35 7.87 9.14
N ALA A 220 3.63 8.59 10.23
CA ALA A 220 3.20 8.19 11.56
C ALA A 220 1.67 8.28 11.77
N GLN A 221 0.98 9.18 11.04
CA GLN A 221 -0.47 9.29 11.14
C GLN A 221 -1.16 8.25 10.25
N ALA A 222 -2.07 7.47 10.86
CA ALA A 222 -2.80 6.44 10.15
C ALA A 222 -3.79 7.01 9.12
N VAL A 223 -3.95 6.33 7.99
CA VAL A 223 -4.79 6.70 6.85
C VAL A 223 -5.59 5.49 6.35
N ARG A 224 -6.72 5.73 5.68
CA ARG A 224 -7.40 4.68 4.92
C ARG A 224 -6.72 4.50 3.56
N MET A 225 -6.58 3.25 3.13
CA MET A 225 -5.97 2.94 1.83
C MET A 225 -6.68 3.66 0.67
N ILE A 226 -8.00 3.75 0.70
CA ILE A 226 -8.79 4.41 -0.35
C ILE A 226 -8.49 5.91 -0.48
N ASP A 227 -8.24 6.60 0.64
CA ASP A 227 -7.94 8.04 0.63
C ASP A 227 -6.52 8.29 0.09
N LEU A 228 -5.56 7.46 0.50
CA LEU A 228 -4.20 7.52 -0.03
C LEU A 228 -4.17 7.16 -1.53
N ALA A 229 -4.92 6.14 -1.97
CA ALA A 229 -5.04 5.77 -3.37
C ALA A 229 -5.64 6.90 -4.23
N ALA A 230 -6.64 7.64 -3.69
CA ALA A 230 -7.20 8.81 -4.36
C ALA A 230 -6.17 9.95 -4.54
N PHE A 231 -5.26 10.14 -3.58
CA PHE A 231 -4.15 11.08 -3.72
C PHE A 231 -3.18 10.65 -4.84
N TYR A 232 -2.83 9.36 -4.91
CA TYR A 232 -2.00 8.85 -6.01
C TYR A 232 -2.70 8.97 -7.36
N ALA A 233 -4.01 8.75 -7.42
CA ALA A 233 -4.79 9.01 -8.62
C ALA A 233 -4.73 10.50 -9.03
N ALA A 234 -4.78 11.43 -8.07
CA ALA A 234 -4.61 12.85 -8.36
C ALA A 234 -3.21 13.19 -8.91
N ILE A 235 -2.14 12.55 -8.41
CA ILE A 235 -0.80 12.71 -8.98
C ILE A 235 -0.78 12.25 -10.45
N ALA A 236 -1.33 11.07 -10.73
CA ALA A 236 -1.42 10.54 -12.10
C ALA A 236 -2.30 11.41 -13.01
N ASN A 237 -3.25 12.14 -12.44
CA ASN A 237 -4.22 13.00 -13.12
C ASN A 237 -3.85 14.50 -13.04
N GLU A 238 -2.55 14.80 -12.97
CA GLU A 238 -1.98 16.17 -13.02
C GLU A 238 -2.55 17.13 -11.98
N GLY A 239 -2.86 16.62 -10.78
CA GLY A 239 -3.41 17.38 -9.67
C GLY A 239 -4.93 17.44 -9.61
N GLN A 240 -5.62 16.85 -10.57
CA GLN A 240 -7.06 16.75 -10.54
C GLN A 240 -7.49 15.65 -9.57
N ARG A 241 -8.12 16.07 -8.47
CA ARG A 241 -8.60 15.16 -7.43
C ARG A 241 -9.84 14.40 -7.90
N VAL A 242 -9.87 13.10 -7.61
CA VAL A 242 -11.03 12.23 -7.83
C VAL A 242 -11.64 11.80 -6.50
N THR A 243 -12.92 11.46 -6.52
CA THR A 243 -13.62 10.85 -5.38
C THR A 243 -13.89 9.38 -5.73
N PRO A 244 -13.30 8.42 -5.00
CA PRO A 244 -13.54 7.00 -5.26
C PRO A 244 -15.00 6.61 -5.12
N TYR A 245 -15.50 5.77 -6.03
CA TYR A 245 -16.86 5.26 -6.02
C TYR A 245 -16.97 3.88 -6.69
N SER A 246 -18.00 3.13 -6.30
CA SER A 246 -18.28 1.78 -6.82
C SER A 246 -19.66 1.63 -7.45
N ILE A 247 -20.55 2.62 -7.30
CA ILE A 247 -21.93 2.59 -7.81
C ILE A 247 -22.14 3.77 -8.72
N ASP A 248 -22.46 3.51 -10.00
CA ASP A 248 -22.83 4.53 -10.99
C ASP A 248 -24.32 4.82 -10.99
N SER A 249 -25.13 3.77 -10.93
CA SER A 249 -26.60 3.90 -10.92
C SER A 249 -27.24 2.74 -10.16
N ILE A 250 -28.43 2.98 -9.66
CA ILE A 250 -29.32 1.97 -9.12
C ILE A 250 -30.66 2.11 -9.85
N ASP A 251 -31.09 1.03 -10.48
CA ASP A 251 -32.37 0.98 -11.17
C ASP A 251 -33.31 0.00 -10.44
N GLN A 252 -34.59 0.41 -10.29
CA GLN A 252 -35.65 -0.40 -9.70
C GLN A 252 -36.84 -0.41 -10.64
N ASN A 253 -37.29 -1.58 -11.10
CA ASN A 253 -38.40 -1.76 -11.99
C ASN A 253 -38.32 -0.88 -13.27
N GLY A 254 -37.13 -0.79 -13.89
CA GLY A 254 -36.87 0.00 -15.08
C GLY A 254 -36.81 1.53 -14.88
N ARG A 255 -36.86 1.98 -13.62
CA ARG A 255 -36.66 3.41 -13.27
C ARG A 255 -35.34 3.58 -12.53
N SER A 256 -34.54 4.58 -12.93
CA SER A 256 -33.34 4.96 -12.23
C SER A 256 -33.70 5.65 -10.91
N VAL A 257 -33.37 5.03 -9.78
CA VAL A 257 -33.59 5.58 -8.42
C VAL A 257 -32.36 6.30 -7.90
N TYR A 258 -31.21 6.03 -8.48
CA TYR A 258 -29.97 6.74 -8.20
C TYR A 258 -29.12 6.81 -9.47
N ARG A 259 -28.54 7.95 -9.71
CA ARG A 259 -27.49 8.16 -10.72
C ARG A 259 -26.42 9.08 -10.13
N ARG A 260 -25.17 8.61 -10.17
CA ARG A 260 -24.04 9.40 -9.69
C ARG A 260 -23.95 10.69 -10.50
N GLN A 261 -23.83 11.81 -9.78
CA GLN A 261 -23.51 13.09 -10.38
C GLN A 261 -21.99 13.30 -10.35
N THR A 262 -21.41 13.58 -11.50
CA THR A 262 -19.99 13.99 -11.60
C THR A 262 -19.92 15.49 -11.28
N GLY A 263 -19.32 15.83 -10.15
CA GLY A 263 -19.02 17.23 -9.81
C GLY A 263 -17.92 17.81 -10.72
N ALA A 264 -17.78 19.13 -10.70
CA ALA A 264 -16.66 19.79 -11.37
C ALA A 264 -15.31 19.27 -10.85
N PRO A 265 -14.29 19.15 -11.72
CA PRO A 265 -12.95 18.77 -11.30
C PRO A 265 -12.41 19.74 -10.26
N VAL A 266 -11.83 19.21 -9.18
CA VAL A 266 -11.16 19.98 -8.13
C VAL A 266 -9.66 19.83 -8.30
N MET A 267 -8.98 20.92 -8.60
CA MET A 267 -7.53 20.97 -8.71
C MET A 267 -6.91 21.16 -7.34
N MET A 268 -5.82 20.44 -7.07
CA MET A 268 -5.01 20.55 -5.86
C MET A 268 -3.81 21.49 -6.07
N ALA A 269 -3.22 21.98 -4.99
CA ALA A 269 -2.03 22.84 -4.99
C ALA A 269 -2.18 24.04 -5.95
N GLY A 270 -3.34 24.72 -5.90
CA GLY A 270 -3.60 25.86 -6.75
C GLY A 270 -3.59 25.57 -8.27
N GLY A 271 -3.66 24.30 -8.69
CA GLY A 271 -3.59 23.90 -10.09
C GLY A 271 -2.17 23.80 -10.67
N ASP A 272 -1.16 23.65 -9.85
CA ASP A 272 0.25 23.54 -10.25
C ASP A 272 0.55 22.21 -10.95
N ARG A 273 0.16 22.10 -12.21
CA ARG A 273 0.41 20.91 -13.04
C ARG A 273 1.89 20.57 -13.19
N ALA A 274 2.77 21.58 -13.13
CA ALA A 274 4.20 21.37 -13.27
C ALA A 274 4.76 20.58 -12.08
N ALA A 275 4.38 20.91 -10.84
CA ALA A 275 4.77 20.18 -9.65
C ALA A 275 4.27 18.71 -9.69
N PHE A 276 3.02 18.50 -10.12
CA PHE A 276 2.46 17.14 -10.28
C PHE A 276 3.18 16.34 -11.36
N TYR A 277 3.48 16.95 -12.51
CA TYR A 277 4.26 16.30 -13.57
C TYR A 277 5.66 15.90 -13.08
N GLN A 278 6.36 16.82 -12.41
CA GLN A 278 7.67 16.56 -11.84
C GLN A 278 7.62 15.42 -10.82
N LEU A 279 6.64 15.44 -9.91
CA LEU A 279 6.45 14.37 -8.92
C LEU A 279 6.18 13.02 -9.60
N ARG A 280 5.30 12.97 -10.60
CA ARG A 280 5.02 11.75 -11.36
C ARG A 280 6.30 11.17 -11.97
N THR A 281 7.14 12.01 -12.60
CA THR A 281 8.40 11.52 -13.18
C THR A 281 9.40 11.00 -12.14
N ILE A 282 9.36 11.52 -10.91
CA ILE A 282 10.15 10.98 -9.80
C ILE A 282 9.60 9.61 -9.38
N LEU A 283 8.27 9.47 -9.28
CA LEU A 283 7.64 8.20 -8.92
C LEU A 283 7.86 7.10 -9.97
N GLU A 284 7.93 7.44 -11.26
CA GLU A 284 8.38 6.52 -12.32
C GLU A 284 9.82 6.06 -12.06
N GLY A 285 10.68 6.96 -11.58
CA GLY A 285 12.06 6.66 -11.17
C GLY A 285 12.15 5.68 -9.99
N VAL A 286 11.20 5.66 -9.08
CA VAL A 286 11.13 4.67 -7.96
C VAL A 286 11.07 3.24 -8.52
N VAL A 287 10.30 3.02 -9.58
CA VAL A 287 10.18 1.71 -10.25
C VAL A 287 11.38 1.44 -11.15
N ALA A 288 11.86 2.45 -11.89
CA ALA A 288 12.93 2.26 -12.86
C ALA A 288 14.30 1.96 -12.22
N ARG A 289 14.62 2.59 -11.06
CA ARG A 289 15.97 2.56 -10.44
C ARG A 289 15.98 2.76 -8.92
N GLY A 290 14.80 2.86 -8.27
CA GLY A 290 14.65 3.06 -6.83
C GLY A 290 14.20 1.82 -6.08
N THR A 291 13.41 2.02 -5.03
CA THR A 291 13.01 0.96 -4.08
C THR A 291 12.03 -0.06 -4.65
N ALA A 292 11.39 0.19 -5.82
CA ALA A 292 10.39 -0.69 -6.44
C ALA A 292 10.88 -1.36 -7.73
N THR A 293 12.18 -1.58 -7.89
CA THR A 293 12.78 -2.19 -9.10
C THR A 293 12.29 -3.60 -9.40
N SER A 294 11.74 -4.31 -8.42
CA SER A 294 11.08 -5.61 -8.63
C SER A 294 9.89 -5.53 -9.59
N MET A 295 9.27 -4.35 -9.73
CA MET A 295 8.15 -4.08 -10.65
C MET A 295 8.60 -3.62 -12.04
N LYS A 296 9.90 -3.51 -12.31
CA LYS A 296 10.44 -3.00 -13.57
C LYS A 296 10.03 -3.82 -14.81
N HIS A 297 9.64 -5.07 -14.61
CA HIS A 297 9.12 -5.94 -15.68
C HIS A 297 7.70 -5.58 -16.13
N LEU A 298 6.96 -4.81 -15.33
CA LEU A 298 5.67 -4.28 -15.74
C LEU A 298 5.88 -3.20 -16.80
N THR A 299 4.95 -3.14 -17.73
CA THR A 299 5.05 -2.28 -18.91
C THR A 299 5.17 -0.78 -18.60
N HIS A 300 5.37 0.03 -19.64
CA HIS A 300 5.62 1.48 -19.59
C HIS A 300 4.65 2.25 -18.68
N PHE A 301 5.14 3.33 -18.08
CA PHE A 301 4.39 4.29 -17.26
C PHE A 301 3.92 3.77 -15.87
N VAL A 302 4.67 2.88 -15.26
CA VAL A 302 4.45 2.52 -13.86
C VAL A 302 5.27 3.44 -12.97
N GLY A 303 4.59 4.16 -12.10
CA GLY A 303 5.18 4.95 -11.03
C GLY A 303 4.56 4.59 -9.70
N GLY A 304 5.29 4.73 -8.61
CA GLY A 304 4.76 4.40 -7.29
C GLY A 304 5.71 4.74 -6.16
N LYS A 305 5.30 4.43 -4.94
CA LYS A 305 6.12 4.59 -3.74
C LYS A 305 5.91 3.41 -2.79
N THR A 306 7.00 2.82 -2.35
CA THR A 306 7.00 1.79 -1.31
C THR A 306 6.80 2.41 0.07
N GLY A 307 6.11 1.70 0.96
CA GLY A 307 5.94 2.06 2.36
C GLY A 307 6.41 0.92 3.26
N THR A 308 6.94 1.25 4.42
CA THR A 308 7.29 0.33 5.51
C THR A 308 7.07 1.07 6.81
N THR A 309 6.52 0.40 7.82
CA THR A 309 6.31 0.95 9.16
C THR A 309 7.34 0.40 10.14
N ASP A 310 7.55 1.08 11.27
CA ASP A 310 8.56 0.68 12.26
C ASP A 310 8.34 -0.72 12.86
N SER A 311 7.10 -1.19 12.89
CA SER A 311 6.75 -2.53 13.39
C SER A 311 6.73 -3.60 12.29
N GLU A 312 7.05 -3.25 11.03
CA GLU A 312 7.00 -4.12 9.84
C GLU A 312 5.64 -4.84 9.64
N ASN A 313 4.59 -4.38 10.33
CA ASN A 313 3.26 -4.97 10.26
C ASN A 313 2.43 -4.45 9.07
N ASP A 314 2.86 -3.33 8.46
CA ASP A 314 2.21 -2.69 7.33
C ASP A 314 3.28 -2.39 6.25
N ALA A 315 3.28 -3.15 5.18
CA ALA A 315 4.18 -2.99 4.03
C ALA A 315 3.37 -2.81 2.74
#